data_8901a8202b486487df08c74100cc5853
#
_entry.id   8901a8202b486487df08c74100cc5853
#
_cell.length_a   1.000
_cell.length_b   1.000
_cell.length_c   1.000
_cell.angle_alpha   90.00
_cell.angle_beta   90.00
_cell.angle_gamma   90.00
#
_symmetry.space_group_name_H-M   'P 1'
#
loop_
_entity.id
_entity.type
_entity.pdbx_description
1 polymer ?
#
loop_
_entity_poly.entity_id
_entity_poly.type
_entity_poly.pdbx_seq_one_letter_code
_entity_poly.pdbx_strand_id
1 'polypeptide(L)'
;MAPEGATAAPGPCRVVVNADDFGASIGINRGVVLAHRSGPVTSASLMVNMPCVGDAVARVSELVDLAVGIHVNLTNEGDAVVALSDVEGCRRELYRQLEAFDALLHRPPTHLDSHHNVHIHHPALTELFLEAGRELEVPVRAFSGIRYVSRFYGQWDGDMHPEQVTASSLLGIIDEEVGAGPFELACHPGYQDPDFRSEYHQERELELQALCSSAVMTGLACRDIELVSFADLAGH
;
A
#
# COMPACT_ATOMS: atom_id res chain seq x y z
N MET A 1 -29.66 23.58 -35.52
CA MET A 1 -29.53 23.01 -34.18
C MET A 1 -28.53 21.84 -34.31
N ALA A 2 -27.33 22.01 -33.81
CA ALA A 2 -26.38 20.94 -33.72
C ALA A 2 -26.73 20.06 -32.50
N PRO A 3 -26.58 18.73 -32.53
CA PRO A 3 -26.81 17.89 -31.37
C PRO A 3 -25.76 18.19 -30.30
N GLU A 4 -26.23 18.46 -29.10
CA GLU A 4 -25.43 18.60 -27.89
C GLU A 4 -24.54 17.38 -27.74
N GLY A 5 -23.24 17.63 -27.44
CA GLY A 5 -22.22 16.61 -27.33
C GLY A 5 -22.59 15.52 -26.32
N ALA A 6 -22.64 14.29 -26.78
CA ALA A 6 -22.67 13.13 -25.92
C ALA A 6 -21.39 13.17 -25.06
N THR A 7 -21.53 13.42 -23.76
CA THR A 7 -20.46 13.19 -22.79
C THR A 7 -20.10 11.70 -22.89
N ALA A 8 -18.86 11.40 -23.28
CA ALA A 8 -18.38 10.03 -23.26
C ALA A 8 -18.65 9.43 -21.87
N ALA A 9 -19.14 8.19 -21.84
CA ALA A 9 -19.27 7.48 -20.57
C ALA A 9 -17.94 7.52 -19.82
N PRO A 10 -17.94 7.72 -18.51
CA PRO A 10 -16.69 7.65 -17.76
C PRO A 10 -16.02 6.29 -18.00
N GLY A 11 -14.72 6.30 -18.22
CA GLY A 11 -13.94 5.06 -18.36
C GLY A 11 -13.97 4.23 -17.06
N PRO A 12 -13.37 3.03 -17.07
CA PRO A 12 -13.32 2.16 -15.90
C PRO A 12 -12.68 2.87 -14.70
N CYS A 13 -13.14 2.54 -13.50
CA CYS A 13 -12.57 3.09 -12.28
C CYS A 13 -11.16 2.52 -12.06
N ARG A 14 -10.15 3.38 -11.98
CA ARG A 14 -8.77 2.97 -11.75
C ARG A 14 -8.55 2.65 -10.27
N VAL A 15 -8.06 1.45 -9.98
CA VAL A 15 -7.86 0.94 -8.62
C VAL A 15 -6.42 0.49 -8.45
N VAL A 16 -5.74 1.08 -7.48
CA VAL A 16 -4.45 0.58 -6.98
C VAL A 16 -4.71 -0.32 -5.78
N VAL A 17 -4.16 -1.54 -5.79
CA VAL A 17 -4.14 -2.40 -4.60
C VAL A 17 -2.71 -2.43 -4.09
N ASN A 18 -2.47 -1.75 -2.96
CA ASN A 18 -1.15 -1.61 -2.37
C ASN A 18 -0.97 -2.53 -1.16
N ALA A 19 0.09 -3.34 -1.18
CA ALA A 19 0.47 -4.20 -0.06
C ALA A 19 1.52 -3.49 0.81
N ASP A 20 1.15 -3.21 2.06
CA ASP A 20 2.01 -2.55 3.04
C ASP A 20 2.99 -3.55 3.69
N ASP A 21 3.99 -3.03 4.40
CA ASP A 21 4.97 -3.75 5.22
C ASP A 21 5.92 -4.70 4.46
N PHE A 22 6.07 -4.56 3.15
CA PHE A 22 7.03 -5.36 2.40
C PHE A 22 8.46 -5.14 2.95
N GLY A 23 9.20 -6.20 3.23
CA GLY A 23 10.52 -6.14 3.88
C GLY A 23 10.50 -6.38 5.39
N ALA A 24 9.34 -6.34 6.04
CA ALA A 24 9.24 -6.49 7.49
C ALA A 24 9.58 -7.91 7.96
N SER A 25 9.07 -8.96 7.29
CA SER A 25 9.38 -10.35 7.59
C SER A 25 9.38 -11.23 6.34
N ILE A 26 9.96 -12.43 6.44
CA ILE A 26 9.94 -13.42 5.36
C ILE A 26 8.50 -13.84 5.04
N GLY A 27 7.66 -13.99 6.07
CA GLY A 27 6.25 -14.34 5.93
C GLY A 27 5.47 -13.28 5.17
N ILE A 28 5.68 -11.99 5.50
CA ILE A 28 5.07 -10.86 4.79
C ILE A 28 5.58 -10.79 3.36
N ASN A 29 6.88 -10.89 3.12
CA ASN A 29 7.45 -10.87 1.79
C ASN A 29 6.83 -11.94 0.87
N ARG A 30 6.67 -13.17 1.38
CA ARG A 30 6.01 -14.26 0.64
C ARG A 30 4.55 -13.98 0.36
N GLY A 31 3.83 -13.37 1.32
CA GLY A 31 2.42 -12.99 1.17
C GLY A 31 2.24 -11.94 0.09
N VAL A 32 3.04 -10.86 0.12
CA VAL A 32 3.02 -9.80 -0.90
C VAL A 32 3.28 -10.37 -2.31
N VAL A 33 4.30 -11.21 -2.45
CA VAL A 33 4.61 -11.86 -3.75
C VAL A 33 3.45 -12.73 -4.23
N LEU A 34 2.83 -13.51 -3.34
CA LEU A 34 1.69 -14.34 -3.73
C LEU A 34 0.47 -13.49 -4.09
N ALA A 35 0.16 -12.45 -3.31
CA ALA A 35 -0.95 -11.55 -3.57
C ALA A 35 -0.78 -10.76 -4.88
N HIS A 36 0.47 -10.46 -5.29
CA HIS A 36 0.76 -9.89 -6.59
C HIS A 36 0.61 -10.91 -7.73
N ARG A 37 1.16 -12.13 -7.58
CA ARG A 37 1.15 -13.15 -8.65
C ARG A 37 -0.22 -13.80 -8.88
N SER A 38 -1.04 -13.89 -7.83
CA SER A 38 -2.29 -14.67 -7.83
C SER A 38 -3.51 -13.88 -7.36
N GLY A 39 -3.34 -12.62 -6.99
CA GLY A 39 -4.38 -11.70 -6.52
C GLY A 39 -4.29 -10.35 -7.24
N PRO A 40 -4.98 -9.34 -6.74
CA PRO A 40 -5.10 -8.03 -7.39
C PRO A 40 -3.99 -7.03 -7.00
N VAL A 41 -2.99 -7.40 -6.21
CA VAL A 41 -1.95 -6.48 -5.75
C VAL A 41 -1.10 -5.98 -6.92
N THR A 42 -1.06 -4.67 -7.13
CA THR A 42 -0.34 -3.99 -8.20
C THR A 42 0.84 -3.16 -7.70
N SER A 43 0.82 -2.81 -6.42
CA SER A 43 1.86 -2.01 -5.78
C SER A 43 2.20 -2.56 -4.39
N ALA A 44 3.39 -2.27 -3.91
CA ALA A 44 3.79 -2.58 -2.53
C ALA A 44 4.68 -1.49 -1.97
N SER A 45 4.58 -1.25 -0.66
CA SER A 45 5.39 -0.26 0.06
C SER A 45 6.47 -0.96 0.88
N LEU A 46 7.75 -0.68 0.58
CA LEU A 46 8.93 -1.34 1.14
C LEU A 46 9.42 -0.65 2.41
N MET A 47 9.57 -1.40 3.50
CA MET A 47 10.23 -0.98 4.74
C MET A 47 11.74 -1.25 4.66
N VAL A 48 12.53 -0.24 4.35
CA VAL A 48 13.99 -0.37 4.12
C VAL A 48 14.82 -0.60 5.38
N ASN A 49 14.27 -0.30 6.54
CA ASN A 49 14.95 -0.43 7.83
C ASN A 49 14.55 -1.70 8.61
N MET A 50 13.89 -2.65 7.95
CA MET A 50 13.44 -3.90 8.57
C MET A 50 14.37 -5.08 8.23
N PRO A 51 14.46 -6.11 9.12
CA PRO A 51 15.45 -7.19 9.00
C PRO A 51 15.36 -7.99 7.69
N CYS A 52 14.20 -8.10 7.08
CA CYS A 52 13.99 -8.94 5.89
C CYS A 52 13.94 -8.14 4.58
N VAL A 53 14.44 -6.90 4.59
CA VAL A 53 14.51 -6.06 3.38
C VAL A 53 15.33 -6.69 2.26
N GLY A 54 16.44 -7.37 2.58
CA GLY A 54 17.27 -8.05 1.59
C GLY A 54 16.52 -9.16 0.83
N ASP A 55 15.66 -9.94 1.52
CA ASP A 55 14.78 -10.93 0.87
C ASP A 55 13.72 -10.26 -0.01
N ALA A 56 13.13 -9.14 0.44
CA ALA A 56 12.18 -8.37 -0.35
C ALA A 56 12.82 -7.86 -1.66
N VAL A 57 14.00 -7.24 -1.57
CA VAL A 57 14.74 -6.72 -2.73
C VAL A 57 15.09 -7.83 -3.73
N ALA A 58 15.53 -8.99 -3.24
CA ALA A 58 15.79 -10.14 -4.11
C ALA A 58 14.56 -10.58 -4.89
N ARG A 59 13.36 -10.56 -4.26
CA ARG A 59 12.09 -10.92 -4.89
C ARG A 59 11.61 -9.87 -5.89
N VAL A 60 11.81 -8.57 -5.60
CA VAL A 60 11.42 -7.47 -6.51
C VAL A 60 12.07 -7.62 -7.88
N SER A 61 13.30 -8.14 -7.97
CA SER A 61 13.98 -8.35 -9.25
C SER A 61 13.24 -9.30 -10.21
N GLU A 62 12.36 -10.16 -9.67
CA GLU A 62 11.56 -11.13 -10.42
C GLU A 62 10.11 -10.65 -10.67
N LEU A 63 9.73 -9.47 -10.15
CA LEU A 63 8.36 -8.93 -10.18
C LEU A 63 8.33 -7.61 -10.93
N VAL A 64 8.58 -7.68 -12.24
CA VAL A 64 8.74 -6.50 -13.12
C VAL A 64 7.51 -5.60 -13.17
N ASP A 65 6.33 -6.16 -12.94
CA ASP A 65 5.05 -5.45 -12.99
C ASP A 65 4.59 -4.95 -11.60
N LEU A 66 5.34 -5.24 -10.53
CA LEU A 66 5.06 -4.73 -9.20
C LEU A 66 5.67 -3.33 -9.03
N ALA A 67 4.84 -2.33 -8.87
CA ALA A 67 5.30 -1.00 -8.49
C ALA A 67 5.73 -1.01 -7.01
N VAL A 68 6.93 -0.51 -6.72
CA VAL A 68 7.47 -0.50 -5.35
C VAL A 68 7.70 0.94 -4.90
N GLY A 69 6.93 1.34 -3.89
CA GLY A 69 7.10 2.57 -3.13
C GLY A 69 7.87 2.35 -1.83
N ILE A 70 8.00 3.39 -1.05
CA ILE A 70 8.65 3.31 0.26
C ILE A 70 7.62 3.44 1.39
N HIS A 71 7.66 2.48 2.33
CA HIS A 71 6.90 2.47 3.59
C HIS A 71 7.76 3.02 4.70
N VAL A 72 7.73 4.34 4.89
CA VAL A 72 8.61 4.99 5.86
C VAL A 72 8.24 4.56 7.27
N ASN A 73 9.16 3.92 7.96
CA ASN A 73 8.95 3.41 9.29
C ASN A 73 9.57 4.32 10.34
N LEU A 74 8.73 5.10 11.04
CA LEU A 74 9.11 5.97 12.15
C LEU A 74 8.70 5.41 13.51
N THR A 75 7.76 4.46 13.56
CA THR A 75 7.12 3.97 14.77
C THR A 75 7.50 2.56 15.17
N ASN A 76 7.83 1.71 14.18
CA ASN A 76 8.08 0.28 14.39
C ASN A 76 6.92 -0.45 15.13
N GLU A 77 7.08 -1.75 15.40
CA GLU A 77 6.09 -2.59 16.11
C GLU A 77 6.28 -2.57 17.65
N GLY A 78 6.51 -1.42 18.22
CA GLY A 78 6.71 -1.32 19.66
C GLY A 78 7.52 -0.11 20.06
N ASP A 79 8.84 -0.16 19.87
CA ASP A 79 9.72 0.97 20.15
C ASP A 79 9.80 1.89 18.92
N ALA A 80 9.44 3.16 19.09
CA ALA A 80 9.55 4.14 18.01
C ALA A 80 11.00 4.28 17.52
N VAL A 81 11.20 4.35 16.21
CA VAL A 81 12.49 4.64 15.58
C VAL A 81 12.94 6.06 15.92
N VAL A 82 11.96 6.98 15.95
CA VAL A 82 12.14 8.39 16.32
C VAL A 82 10.85 8.91 16.97
N ALA A 83 10.99 9.81 17.95
CA ALA A 83 9.82 10.44 18.55
C ALA A 83 9.09 11.30 17.51
N LEU A 84 7.80 11.05 17.26
CA LEU A 84 7.02 11.79 16.25
C LEU A 84 6.88 13.30 16.56
N SER A 85 7.14 13.72 17.79
CA SER A 85 7.21 15.12 18.20
C SER A 85 8.53 15.81 17.80
N ASP A 86 9.60 15.04 17.49
CA ASP A 86 10.85 15.56 16.94
C ASP A 86 10.77 15.57 15.40
N VAL A 87 10.14 16.60 14.85
CA VAL A 87 9.93 16.75 13.40
C VAL A 87 11.24 16.74 12.62
N GLU A 88 12.30 17.35 13.15
CA GLU A 88 13.62 17.34 12.51
C GLU A 88 14.30 15.96 12.59
N GLY A 89 14.05 15.22 13.67
CA GLY A 89 14.44 13.82 13.78
C GLY A 89 13.72 12.96 12.73
N CYS A 90 12.39 13.16 12.61
CA CYS A 90 11.59 12.50 11.58
C CYS A 90 12.06 12.82 10.16
N ARG A 91 12.42 14.10 9.90
CA ARG A 91 13.00 14.52 8.61
C ARG A 91 14.30 13.75 8.31
N ARG A 92 15.24 13.77 9.24
CA ARG A 92 16.52 13.04 9.06
C ARG A 92 16.30 11.56 8.81
N GLU A 93 15.38 10.95 9.52
CA GLU A 93 15.09 9.52 9.38
C GLU A 93 14.39 9.22 8.05
N LEU A 94 13.43 10.04 7.62
CA LEU A 94 12.78 9.91 6.31
C LEU A 94 13.84 9.93 5.18
N TYR A 95 14.71 10.95 5.15
CA TYR A 95 15.71 11.06 4.09
C TYR A 95 16.75 9.93 4.17
N ARG A 96 17.12 9.47 5.37
CA ARG A 96 17.98 8.28 5.54
C ARG A 96 17.33 7.03 4.94
N GLN A 97 16.02 6.86 5.11
CA GLN A 97 15.30 5.73 4.51
C GLN A 97 15.16 5.88 2.99
N LEU A 98 14.98 7.08 2.46
CA LEU A 98 15.00 7.34 1.01
C LEU A 98 16.36 7.02 0.38
N GLU A 99 17.46 7.43 1.02
CA GLU A 99 18.83 7.09 0.59
C GLU A 99 19.05 5.56 0.62
N ALA A 100 18.55 4.87 1.66
CA ALA A 100 18.63 3.42 1.74
C ALA A 100 17.81 2.73 0.65
N PHE A 101 16.64 3.26 0.30
CA PHE A 101 15.81 2.75 -0.78
C PHE A 101 16.54 2.83 -2.13
N ASP A 102 17.12 4.00 -2.44
CA ASP A 102 17.89 4.19 -3.67
C ASP A 102 19.12 3.27 -3.73
N ALA A 103 19.83 3.13 -2.62
CA ALA A 103 20.98 2.21 -2.52
C ALA A 103 20.62 0.74 -2.74
N LEU A 104 19.40 0.33 -2.34
CA LEU A 104 18.91 -1.04 -2.46
C LEU A 104 18.33 -1.37 -3.84
N LEU A 105 17.56 -0.44 -4.43
CA LEU A 105 16.80 -0.70 -5.65
C LEU A 105 17.35 0.04 -6.88
N HIS A 106 18.27 0.98 -6.70
CA HIS A 106 18.89 1.79 -7.77
C HIS A 106 17.86 2.50 -8.66
N ARG A 107 16.76 2.93 -8.05
CA ARG A 107 15.66 3.68 -8.68
C ARG A 107 14.86 4.42 -7.61
N PRO A 108 14.17 5.52 -7.95
CA PRO A 108 13.27 6.17 -7.00
C PRO A 108 12.08 5.27 -6.65
N PRO A 109 11.45 5.48 -5.49
CA PRO A 109 10.18 4.84 -5.16
C PRO A 109 9.07 5.28 -6.12
N THR A 110 8.08 4.43 -6.35
CA THR A 110 6.92 4.79 -7.20
C THR A 110 5.89 5.64 -6.44
N HIS A 111 5.91 5.60 -5.12
CA HIS A 111 5.05 6.36 -4.21
C HIS A 111 5.65 6.40 -2.81
N LEU A 112 5.08 7.25 -1.97
CA LEU A 112 5.54 7.49 -0.61
C LEU A 112 4.36 7.35 0.37
N ASP A 113 4.53 6.52 1.39
CA ASP A 113 3.61 6.38 2.50
C ASP A 113 4.36 6.07 3.81
N SER A 114 3.67 5.76 4.89
CA SER A 114 4.31 5.47 6.17
C SER A 114 3.58 4.42 6.98
N HIS A 115 4.35 3.62 7.68
CA HIS A 115 3.86 2.69 8.68
C HIS A 115 2.98 3.39 9.71
N HIS A 116 1.87 2.75 10.11
CA HIS A 116 0.82 3.32 10.95
C HIS A 116 0.21 4.64 10.41
N ASN A 117 0.39 4.95 9.13
CA ASN A 117 -0.14 6.15 8.50
C ASN A 117 0.19 7.46 9.23
N VAL A 118 1.38 7.54 9.87
CA VAL A 118 1.76 8.69 10.68
C VAL A 118 1.75 10.00 9.90
N HIS A 119 2.03 9.96 8.59
CA HIS A 119 1.96 11.12 7.70
C HIS A 119 0.52 11.63 7.48
N ILE A 120 -0.50 10.81 7.74
CA ILE A 120 -1.93 11.22 7.66
C ILE A 120 -2.38 11.83 8.99
N HIS A 121 -1.91 11.25 10.11
CA HIS A 121 -2.42 11.57 11.44
C HIS A 121 -1.68 12.73 12.15
N HIS A 122 -0.50 13.12 11.67
CA HIS A 122 0.33 14.16 12.27
C HIS A 122 0.60 15.30 11.28
N PRO A 123 -0.07 16.47 11.39
CA PRO A 123 0.02 17.55 10.40
C PRO A 123 1.45 18.02 10.08
N ALA A 124 2.34 18.05 11.08
CA ALA A 124 3.75 18.41 10.82
C ALA A 124 4.48 17.37 9.97
N LEU A 125 4.13 16.09 10.09
CA LEU A 125 4.66 15.03 9.25
C LEU A 125 4.00 15.00 7.87
N THR A 126 2.71 15.37 7.77
CA THR A 126 2.04 15.55 6.48
C THR A 126 2.84 16.48 5.57
N GLU A 127 3.19 17.68 6.08
CA GLU A 127 3.97 18.65 5.30
C GLU A 127 5.34 18.10 4.90
N LEU A 128 6.02 17.39 5.81
CA LEU A 128 7.30 16.76 5.54
C LEU A 128 7.22 15.73 4.40
N PHE A 129 6.20 14.87 4.42
CA PHE A 129 6.00 13.87 3.36
C PHE A 129 5.61 14.50 2.03
N LEU A 130 4.79 15.55 2.04
CA LEU A 130 4.43 16.31 0.84
C LEU A 130 5.64 17.03 0.23
N GLU A 131 6.56 17.54 1.06
CA GLU A 131 7.83 18.12 0.62
C GLU A 131 8.68 17.06 -0.09
N ALA A 132 8.90 15.90 0.56
CA ALA A 132 9.66 14.81 -0.03
C ALA A 132 9.01 14.25 -1.32
N GLY A 133 7.68 14.11 -1.35
CA GLY A 133 6.96 13.67 -2.55
C GLY A 133 7.12 14.63 -3.73
N ARG A 134 7.14 15.96 -3.47
CA ARG A 134 7.40 16.95 -4.50
C ARG A 134 8.85 16.91 -4.99
N GLU A 135 9.83 16.73 -4.10
CA GLU A 135 11.23 16.63 -4.46
C GLU A 135 11.55 15.40 -5.32
N LEU A 136 10.87 14.29 -5.03
CA LEU A 136 11.02 13.02 -5.75
C LEU A 136 10.10 12.91 -6.98
N GLU A 137 9.16 13.84 -7.14
CA GLU A 137 8.10 13.81 -8.17
C GLU A 137 7.25 12.53 -8.10
N VAL A 138 6.95 12.07 -6.88
CA VAL A 138 6.14 10.86 -6.64
C VAL A 138 4.88 11.15 -5.83
N PRO A 139 3.80 10.41 -6.04
CA PRO A 139 2.58 10.53 -5.25
C PRO A 139 2.82 10.17 -3.77
N VAL A 140 2.14 10.91 -2.90
CA VAL A 140 2.04 10.60 -1.47
C VAL A 140 0.65 10.05 -1.19
N ARG A 141 0.55 8.90 -0.51
CA ARG A 141 -0.72 8.27 -0.11
C ARG A 141 -1.67 9.29 0.52
N ALA A 142 -2.94 9.22 0.19
CA ALA A 142 -4.02 10.10 0.61
C ALA A 142 -3.95 11.57 0.11
N PHE A 143 -2.86 12.00 -0.54
CA PHE A 143 -2.66 13.40 -0.95
C PHE A 143 -2.41 13.59 -2.45
N SER A 144 -2.53 12.53 -3.25
CA SER A 144 -2.11 12.52 -4.67
C SER A 144 -3.28 12.42 -5.66
N GLY A 145 -4.45 12.90 -5.27
CA GLY A 145 -5.62 12.95 -6.15
C GLY A 145 -6.37 11.61 -6.31
N ILE A 146 -5.87 10.52 -5.72
CA ILE A 146 -6.62 9.27 -5.54
C ILE A 146 -7.04 9.13 -4.09
N ARG A 147 -8.23 8.55 -3.86
CA ARG A 147 -8.74 8.35 -2.51
C ARG A 147 -8.04 7.18 -1.85
N TYR A 148 -7.76 7.29 -0.57
CA TYR A 148 -7.18 6.23 0.24
C TYR A 148 -8.27 5.45 0.96
N VAL A 149 -8.29 4.13 0.76
CA VAL A 149 -9.26 3.20 1.36
C VAL A 149 -8.51 2.21 2.24
N SER A 150 -8.67 2.37 3.56
CA SER A 150 -8.01 1.55 4.59
C SER A 150 -8.95 0.53 5.24
N ARG A 151 -10.19 0.42 4.78
CA ARG A 151 -11.24 -0.36 5.44
C ARG A 151 -11.09 -1.88 5.32
N PHE A 152 -10.23 -2.35 4.42
CA PHE A 152 -9.87 -3.76 4.33
C PHE A 152 -8.76 -4.05 5.34
N TYR A 153 -9.15 -4.09 6.61
CA TYR A 153 -8.28 -4.26 7.77
C TYR A 153 -9.05 -4.98 8.88
N GLY A 154 -8.47 -6.01 9.46
CA GLY A 154 -9.18 -6.96 10.34
C GLY A 154 -8.95 -6.78 11.83
N GLN A 155 -8.52 -5.59 12.30
CA GLN A 155 -8.26 -5.37 13.73
C GLN A 155 -8.59 -3.91 14.13
N TRP A 156 -9.35 -3.74 15.18
CA TRP A 156 -9.57 -2.44 15.87
C TRP A 156 -10.05 -2.67 17.29
N ASP A 157 -9.86 -1.67 18.16
CA ASP A 157 -10.20 -1.70 19.58
C ASP A 157 -9.54 -2.88 20.36
N GLY A 158 -8.44 -3.44 19.84
CA GLY A 158 -7.73 -4.58 20.42
C GLY A 158 -8.34 -5.95 20.06
N ASP A 159 -9.39 -5.98 19.25
CA ASP A 159 -10.07 -7.20 18.84
C ASP A 159 -9.84 -7.50 17.34
N MET A 160 -9.79 -8.81 17.03
CA MET A 160 -9.75 -9.30 15.66
C MET A 160 -11.15 -9.33 15.05
N HIS A 161 -11.27 -8.84 13.81
CA HIS A 161 -12.50 -8.79 13.02
C HIS A 161 -12.35 -9.54 11.69
N PRO A 162 -12.32 -10.88 11.72
CA PRO A 162 -12.06 -11.69 10.52
C PRO A 162 -13.13 -11.53 9.44
N GLU A 163 -14.35 -11.15 9.82
CA GLU A 163 -15.45 -10.86 8.88
C GLU A 163 -15.12 -9.68 7.95
N GLN A 164 -14.25 -8.74 8.38
CA GLN A 164 -13.88 -7.57 7.60
C GLN A 164 -12.86 -7.89 6.50
N VAL A 165 -12.09 -8.95 6.65
CA VAL A 165 -11.02 -9.34 5.71
C VAL A 165 -11.39 -10.61 4.92
N THR A 166 -12.65 -10.70 4.50
CA THR A 166 -13.15 -11.75 3.62
C THR A 166 -13.22 -11.30 2.16
N ALA A 167 -13.30 -12.24 1.22
CA ALA A 167 -13.53 -11.95 -0.19
C ALA A 167 -14.82 -11.13 -0.41
N SER A 168 -15.87 -11.43 0.35
CA SER A 168 -17.15 -10.72 0.29
C SER A 168 -17.01 -9.26 0.77
N SER A 169 -16.31 -9.05 1.88
CA SER A 169 -16.05 -7.71 2.41
C SER A 169 -15.22 -6.89 1.44
N LEU A 170 -14.14 -7.45 0.89
CA LEU A 170 -13.29 -6.79 -0.10
C LEU A 170 -14.10 -6.31 -1.32
N LEU A 171 -14.92 -7.19 -1.90
CA LEU A 171 -15.75 -6.83 -3.05
C LEU A 171 -16.82 -5.80 -2.70
N GLY A 172 -17.38 -5.86 -1.49
CA GLY A 172 -18.32 -4.87 -0.97
C GLY A 172 -17.68 -3.48 -0.82
N ILE A 173 -16.46 -3.42 -0.27
CA ILE A 173 -15.69 -2.17 -0.17
C ILE A 173 -15.46 -1.57 -1.57
N ILE A 174 -15.05 -2.39 -2.53
CA ILE A 174 -14.82 -1.94 -3.91
C ILE A 174 -16.14 -1.41 -4.54
N ASP A 175 -17.26 -2.10 -4.36
CA ASP A 175 -18.56 -1.67 -4.87
C ASP A 175 -18.99 -0.30 -4.34
N GLU A 176 -18.69 0.00 -3.07
CA GLU A 176 -18.97 1.29 -2.47
C GLU A 176 -18.10 2.42 -3.04
N GLU A 177 -16.88 2.11 -3.48
CA GLU A 177 -15.89 3.09 -3.92
C GLU A 177 -15.90 3.38 -5.42
N VAL A 178 -16.28 2.41 -6.26
CA VAL A 178 -16.18 2.49 -7.74
C VAL A 178 -16.84 3.74 -8.32
N GLY A 179 -17.95 4.22 -7.76
CA GLY A 179 -18.68 5.39 -8.29
C GLY A 179 -18.05 6.76 -7.97
N ALA A 180 -17.03 6.82 -7.12
CA ALA A 180 -16.48 8.08 -6.59
C ALA A 180 -15.11 8.48 -7.15
N GLY A 181 -14.64 7.80 -8.21
CA GLY A 181 -13.36 8.04 -8.88
C GLY A 181 -12.24 7.12 -8.42
N PRO A 182 -11.00 7.32 -8.90
CA PRO A 182 -9.90 6.42 -8.64
C PRO A 182 -9.54 6.34 -7.14
N PHE A 183 -9.09 5.16 -6.70
CA PHE A 183 -8.71 4.95 -5.31
C PHE A 183 -7.57 3.95 -5.14
N GLU A 184 -6.88 4.08 -4.01
CA GLU A 184 -5.96 3.10 -3.46
C GLU A 184 -6.67 2.28 -2.39
N LEU A 185 -6.59 0.95 -2.49
CA LEU A 185 -6.96 0.01 -1.44
C LEU A 185 -5.68 -0.48 -0.77
N ALA A 186 -5.47 -0.19 0.50
CA ALA A 186 -4.38 -0.76 1.27
C ALA A 186 -4.73 -2.15 1.81
N CYS A 187 -3.73 -3.04 1.83
CA CYS A 187 -3.83 -4.38 2.39
C CYS A 187 -2.50 -4.83 3.00
N HIS A 188 -2.55 -5.84 3.87
CA HIS A 188 -1.40 -6.33 4.63
C HIS A 188 -1.23 -7.86 4.49
N PRO A 189 -1.16 -8.40 3.25
CA PRO A 189 -1.07 -9.84 3.06
C PRO A 189 0.25 -10.41 3.61
N GLY A 190 0.16 -11.50 4.34
CA GLY A 190 1.35 -12.15 4.89
C GLY A 190 1.07 -13.54 5.42
N TYR A 191 2.12 -14.31 5.64
CA TYR A 191 2.09 -15.50 6.48
C TYR A 191 2.59 -15.15 7.88
N GLN A 192 2.10 -15.86 8.86
CA GLN A 192 2.64 -15.76 10.22
C GLN A 192 4.14 -16.06 10.21
N ASP A 193 4.88 -15.28 10.97
CA ASP A 193 6.31 -15.41 11.09
C ASP A 193 6.67 -15.33 12.58
N PRO A 194 7.15 -16.43 13.21
CA PRO A 194 7.40 -16.45 14.65
C PRO A 194 8.54 -15.50 15.08
N ASP A 195 9.38 -15.09 14.14
CA ASP A 195 10.50 -14.19 14.40
C ASP A 195 10.11 -12.71 14.23
N PHE A 196 8.88 -12.42 13.77
CA PHE A 196 8.36 -11.08 13.61
C PHE A 196 7.28 -10.79 14.66
N ARG A 197 7.52 -9.81 15.51
CA ARG A 197 6.55 -9.34 16.52
C ARG A 197 5.64 -8.29 15.91
N SER A 198 4.37 -8.62 15.75
CA SER A 198 3.31 -7.70 15.38
C SER A 198 2.03 -8.12 16.08
N GLU A 199 1.11 -7.22 16.34
CA GLU A 199 -0.22 -7.57 16.83
C GLU A 199 -1.13 -8.04 15.69
N TYR A 200 -0.77 -7.71 14.45
CA TYR A 200 -1.51 -8.07 13.22
C TYR A 200 -0.88 -9.30 12.58
N HIS A 201 -1.27 -10.50 13.01
CA HIS A 201 -0.67 -11.78 12.55
C HIS A 201 -1.64 -12.65 11.75
N GLN A 202 -2.73 -13.09 12.39
CA GLN A 202 -3.70 -13.98 11.76
C GLN A 202 -4.47 -13.29 10.65
N GLU A 203 -4.73 -12.02 10.84
CA GLU A 203 -5.44 -11.15 9.90
C GLU A 203 -4.70 -11.09 8.55
N ARG A 204 -3.35 -11.06 8.57
CA ARG A 204 -2.52 -11.06 7.34
C ARG A 204 -2.77 -12.31 6.48
N GLU A 205 -2.92 -13.47 7.10
CA GLU A 205 -3.24 -14.71 6.38
C GLU A 205 -4.67 -14.68 5.84
N LEU A 206 -5.61 -14.13 6.57
CA LEU A 206 -7.00 -13.96 6.12
C LEU A 206 -7.08 -12.97 4.96
N GLU A 207 -6.38 -11.83 5.03
CA GLU A 207 -6.27 -10.91 3.90
C GLU A 207 -5.67 -11.60 2.67
N LEU A 208 -4.56 -12.33 2.86
CA LEU A 208 -3.90 -13.07 1.77
C LEU A 208 -4.85 -14.10 1.12
N GLN A 209 -5.57 -14.87 1.94
CA GLN A 209 -6.55 -15.83 1.45
C GLN A 209 -7.69 -15.14 0.67
N ALA A 210 -8.20 -14.04 1.18
CA ALA A 210 -9.24 -13.26 0.49
C ALA A 210 -8.74 -12.71 -0.84
N LEU A 211 -7.59 -12.02 -0.84
CA LEU A 211 -6.98 -11.43 -2.03
C LEU A 211 -6.71 -12.47 -3.13
N CYS A 212 -6.20 -13.64 -2.77
CA CYS A 212 -5.86 -14.72 -3.71
C CYS A 212 -7.06 -15.63 -4.06
N SER A 213 -8.25 -15.35 -3.56
CA SER A 213 -9.41 -16.19 -3.85
C SER A 213 -9.90 -16.01 -5.30
N SER A 214 -10.33 -17.11 -5.92
CA SER A 214 -10.97 -17.06 -7.24
C SER A 214 -12.23 -16.20 -7.26
N ALA A 215 -12.92 -16.09 -6.13
CA ALA A 215 -14.11 -15.25 -5.99
C ALA A 215 -13.76 -13.75 -6.15
N VAL A 216 -12.65 -13.29 -5.57
CA VAL A 216 -12.18 -11.91 -5.74
C VAL A 216 -11.78 -11.66 -7.17
N MET A 217 -10.93 -12.49 -7.77
CA MET A 217 -10.47 -12.28 -9.16
C MET A 217 -11.63 -12.30 -10.16
N THR A 218 -12.58 -13.23 -10.02
CA THR A 218 -13.79 -13.26 -10.83
C THR A 218 -14.67 -12.03 -10.57
N GLY A 219 -14.83 -11.67 -9.30
CA GLY A 219 -15.63 -10.52 -8.90
C GLY A 219 -15.10 -9.20 -9.47
N LEU A 220 -13.76 -9.00 -9.45
CA LEU A 220 -13.11 -7.83 -10.04
C LEU A 220 -13.32 -7.78 -11.56
N ALA A 221 -13.16 -8.92 -12.25
CA ALA A 221 -13.36 -9.00 -13.70
C ALA A 221 -14.81 -8.70 -14.17
N CYS A 222 -15.79 -8.82 -13.25
CA CYS A 222 -17.20 -8.48 -13.53
C CYS A 222 -17.54 -7.01 -13.27
N ARG A 223 -16.60 -6.21 -12.80
CA ARG A 223 -16.77 -4.79 -12.47
C ARG A 223 -16.10 -3.91 -13.51
N ASP A 224 -16.62 -2.71 -13.70
CA ASP A 224 -16.01 -1.71 -14.57
C ASP A 224 -14.84 -1.02 -13.84
N ILE A 225 -13.78 -1.80 -13.58
CA ILE A 225 -12.55 -1.35 -12.93
C ILE A 225 -11.33 -1.70 -13.78
N GLU A 226 -10.30 -0.90 -13.66
CA GLU A 226 -8.97 -1.12 -14.18
C GLU A 226 -7.99 -1.20 -13.00
N LEU A 227 -7.36 -2.36 -12.81
CA LEU A 227 -6.27 -2.48 -11.85
C LEU A 227 -5.04 -1.78 -12.42
N VAL A 228 -4.56 -0.77 -11.72
CA VAL A 228 -3.38 0.03 -12.08
C VAL A 228 -2.40 0.04 -10.91
N SER A 229 -1.15 0.34 -11.18
CA SER A 229 -0.13 0.56 -10.15
C SER A 229 0.08 2.05 -9.88
N PHE A 230 0.82 2.39 -8.83
CA PHE A 230 1.27 3.76 -8.62
C PHE A 230 2.19 4.27 -9.74
N ALA A 231 2.94 3.39 -10.40
CA ALA A 231 3.76 3.76 -11.54
C ALA A 231 2.92 4.25 -12.73
N ASP A 232 1.70 3.72 -12.91
CA ASP A 232 0.78 4.12 -13.98
C ASP A 232 0.07 5.46 -13.69
N LEU A 233 0.18 5.96 -12.46
CA LEU A 233 -0.38 7.25 -12.05
C LEU A 233 0.63 8.41 -12.19
N ALA A 234 1.91 8.13 -12.24
CA ALA A 234 3.01 9.11 -12.28
C ALA A 234 3.18 9.84 -13.63
N GLY A 235 2.22 9.83 -14.52
CA GLY A 235 2.33 10.40 -15.87
C GLY A 235 1.21 11.38 -16.27
N HIS A 236 0.41 11.85 -15.30
CA HIS A 236 -0.75 12.69 -15.64
C HIS A 236 -0.77 13.98 -14.85
#